data_51bcf01a9646aa0f1249dc25c72965db
#
_entry.id   51bcf01a9646aa0f1249dc25c72965db
#
_cell.length_a   1.000
_cell.length_b   1.000
_cell.length_c   1.000
_cell.angle_alpha   90.00
_cell.angle_beta   90.00
_cell.angle_gamma   90.00
#
_symmetry.space_group_name_H-M   'P 1'
#
loop_
_entity.id
_entity.type
_entity.pdbx_description
1 polymer ?
#
loop_
_entity_poly.entity_id
_entity_poly.type
_entity_poly.pdbx_seq_one_letter_code
_entity_poly.pdbx_strand_id
1 'polypeptide(L)'
;MVDWSTCPAQDSPARDAWLLSHIQAGEGEATLQEITVEANGHLGRFYVFAEPLKLGGVRINASAALQQQIADALGCVFLTPRLADLVFANRSVTLPPMPRPITSSTAAMIEQSDKVGAAVPPGASGIVDTEGKYWVLVKSLFSASAKAARKAANYGWHFEGSSFQGLKGEPTVSLPGVRVIQGVGTVHNDQHTDYSQIVRLVSRTCEVDGQQRDLADVLMDPDLAPLVSHEGPLPGWRQPDVTEAPPTTTVTPGGGEETPTTTAPASSGGSSLARKAAGGVALFSALFLLGRALARLLGDLCWTGAIPASVVNDGYKTNK
;
A
#
# COMPACT_ATOMS: atom_id res chain seq x y z
N MET A 1 4.60 -4.35 -24.23
CA MET A 1 5.46 -3.33 -23.56
C MET A 1 4.75 -1.99 -23.68
N VAL A 2 4.55 -1.31 -22.56
CA VAL A 2 3.83 -0.03 -22.50
C VAL A 2 4.63 1.06 -23.21
N ASP A 3 4.01 1.77 -24.16
CA ASP A 3 4.63 2.89 -24.86
C ASP A 3 4.30 4.22 -24.15
N TRP A 4 5.18 4.62 -23.24
CA TRP A 4 5.03 5.86 -22.48
C TRP A 4 5.05 7.14 -23.32
N SER A 5 5.49 7.09 -24.59
CA SER A 5 5.44 8.24 -25.48
C SER A 5 4.01 8.63 -25.84
N THR A 6 3.06 7.72 -25.72
CA THR A 6 1.62 7.95 -25.97
C THR A 6 0.87 8.45 -24.72
N CYS A 7 1.49 8.41 -23.54
CA CYS A 7 0.90 8.92 -22.32
C CYS A 7 0.85 10.45 -22.34
N PRO A 8 -0.28 11.09 -21.99
CA PRO A 8 -0.35 12.54 -21.84
C PRO A 8 0.72 13.08 -20.90
N ALA A 9 1.42 14.15 -21.32
CA ALA A 9 2.60 14.66 -20.62
C ALA A 9 2.30 15.27 -19.24
N GLN A 10 1.09 15.71 -19.01
CA GLN A 10 0.68 16.36 -17.77
C GLN A 10 -0.45 15.56 -17.10
N ASP A 11 -0.55 15.74 -15.78
CA ASP A 11 -1.69 15.29 -15.00
C ASP A 11 -2.98 15.88 -15.57
N SER A 12 -3.90 14.99 -15.93
CA SER A 12 -5.12 15.36 -16.65
C SER A 12 -6.09 14.19 -16.70
N PRO A 13 -7.39 14.42 -16.92
CA PRO A 13 -8.34 13.34 -17.17
C PRO A 13 -7.95 12.40 -18.32
N ALA A 14 -7.22 12.92 -19.32
CA ALA A 14 -6.72 12.09 -20.43
C ALA A 14 -5.59 11.15 -19.99
N ARG A 15 -4.68 11.60 -19.10
CA ARG A 15 -3.67 10.75 -18.49
C ARG A 15 -4.31 9.69 -17.60
N ASP A 16 -5.28 10.07 -16.78
CA ASP A 16 -6.00 9.16 -15.91
C ASP A 16 -6.70 8.06 -16.72
N ALA A 17 -7.38 8.43 -17.80
CA ALA A 17 -8.02 7.48 -18.71
C ALA A 17 -7.00 6.55 -19.40
N TRP A 18 -5.84 7.09 -19.80
CA TRP A 18 -4.76 6.32 -20.40
C TRP A 18 -4.21 5.28 -19.39
N LEU A 19 -3.86 5.70 -18.18
CA LEU A 19 -3.38 4.80 -17.11
C LEU A 19 -4.42 3.72 -16.79
N LEU A 20 -5.67 4.11 -16.58
CA LEU A 20 -6.74 3.18 -16.26
C LEU A 20 -6.96 2.14 -17.37
N SER A 21 -6.92 2.54 -18.64
CA SER A 21 -7.11 1.64 -19.78
C SER A 21 -6.04 0.54 -19.83
N HIS A 22 -4.79 0.87 -19.56
CA HIS A 22 -3.69 -0.11 -19.49
C HIS A 22 -3.84 -1.06 -18.28
N ILE A 23 -4.25 -0.54 -17.12
CA ILE A 23 -4.51 -1.36 -15.94
C ILE A 23 -5.68 -2.33 -16.22
N GLN A 24 -6.75 -1.85 -16.84
CA GLN A 24 -7.90 -2.67 -17.24
C GLN A 24 -7.55 -3.70 -18.32
N ALA A 25 -6.57 -3.45 -19.16
CA ALA A 25 -6.01 -4.42 -20.09
C ALA A 25 -5.10 -5.48 -19.44
N GLY A 26 -4.91 -5.43 -18.12
CA GLY A 26 -4.08 -6.39 -17.39
C GLY A 26 -2.57 -6.11 -17.47
N GLU A 27 -2.17 -4.90 -17.86
CA GLU A 27 -0.75 -4.52 -17.98
C GLU A 27 -0.18 -3.93 -16.67
N GLY A 28 -1.00 -3.86 -15.61
CA GLY A 28 -0.54 -3.45 -14.27
C GLY A 28 0.29 -4.55 -13.60
N GLU A 29 1.41 -4.16 -13.00
CA GLU A 29 2.35 -5.06 -12.34
C GLU A 29 2.30 -4.83 -10.82
N ALA A 30 1.80 -5.83 -10.07
CA ALA A 30 1.81 -5.83 -8.61
C ALA A 30 1.99 -7.26 -8.09
N THR A 31 2.75 -7.39 -7.01
CA THR A 31 2.90 -8.63 -6.25
C THR A 31 2.25 -8.45 -4.89
N LEU A 32 1.43 -9.40 -4.47
CA LEU A 32 0.81 -9.39 -3.15
C LEU A 32 1.75 -10.03 -2.12
N GLN A 33 1.87 -9.36 -0.97
CA GLN A 33 2.58 -9.85 0.20
C GLN A 33 1.62 -9.95 1.39
N GLU A 34 1.64 -11.08 2.08
CA GLU A 34 0.85 -11.27 3.29
C GLU A 34 1.41 -10.44 4.44
N ILE A 35 0.50 -9.80 5.19
CA ILE A 35 0.75 -9.23 6.52
C ILE A 35 -0.25 -9.83 7.50
N THR A 36 0.23 -10.17 8.70
CA THR A 36 -0.57 -10.74 9.77
C THR A 36 -0.75 -9.73 10.90
N VAL A 37 -1.95 -9.62 11.41
CA VAL A 37 -2.34 -8.65 12.45
C VAL A 37 -3.20 -9.32 13.50
N GLU A 38 -2.92 -9.03 14.77
CA GLU A 38 -3.79 -9.38 15.89
C GLU A 38 -4.38 -8.11 16.50
N ALA A 39 -5.68 -8.08 16.67
CA ALA A 39 -6.38 -7.01 17.38
C ALA A 39 -7.74 -7.53 17.87
N ASN A 40 -8.18 -7.02 19.01
CA ASN A 40 -9.50 -7.30 19.60
C ASN A 40 -9.82 -8.80 19.74
N GLY A 41 -8.78 -9.67 19.90
CA GLY A 41 -8.95 -11.11 20.00
C GLY A 41 -9.07 -11.84 18.65
N HIS A 42 -8.98 -11.14 17.54
CA HIS A 42 -9.02 -11.68 16.18
C HIS A 42 -7.63 -11.72 15.55
N LEU A 43 -7.40 -12.71 14.68
CA LEU A 43 -6.22 -12.86 13.84
C LEU A 43 -6.61 -12.58 12.38
N GLY A 44 -6.09 -11.50 11.80
CA GLY A 44 -6.29 -11.13 10.40
C GLY A 44 -5.06 -11.39 9.55
N ARG A 45 -5.27 -11.84 8.29
CA ARG A 45 -4.26 -11.92 7.23
C ARG A 45 -4.71 -11.09 6.05
N PHE A 46 -3.90 -10.12 5.70
CA PHE A 46 -4.17 -9.15 4.63
C PHE A 46 -3.07 -9.22 3.58
N TYR A 47 -3.44 -9.01 2.32
CA TYR A 47 -2.53 -9.12 1.19
C TYR A 47 -2.34 -7.74 0.57
N VAL A 48 -1.17 -7.13 0.78
CA VAL A 48 -0.83 -5.78 0.33
C VAL A 48 0.11 -5.83 -0.87
N PHE A 49 0.11 -4.81 -1.70
CA PHE A 49 1.14 -4.70 -2.74
C PHE A 49 2.53 -4.59 -2.09
N ALA A 50 3.43 -5.49 -2.45
CA ALA A 50 4.81 -5.51 -1.96
C ALA A 50 5.57 -4.23 -2.33
N GLU A 51 5.33 -3.72 -3.53
CA GLU A 51 5.75 -2.40 -4.03
C GLU A 51 4.53 -1.64 -4.56
N PRO A 52 4.61 -0.32 -4.80
CA PRO A 52 3.58 0.39 -5.53
C PRO A 52 3.32 -0.22 -6.91
N LEU A 53 2.08 -0.12 -7.37
CA LEU A 53 1.68 -0.57 -8.70
C LEU A 53 2.58 0.02 -9.77
N LYS A 54 3.06 -0.83 -10.67
CA LYS A 54 3.88 -0.46 -11.82
C LYS A 54 3.10 -0.69 -13.12
N LEU A 55 3.48 0.06 -14.13
CA LEU A 55 3.02 -0.11 -15.49
C LEU A 55 4.24 -0.06 -16.42
N GLY A 56 4.57 -1.17 -17.08
CA GLY A 56 5.80 -1.31 -17.87
C GLY A 56 7.06 -1.00 -17.05
N GLY A 57 7.12 -1.47 -15.81
CA GLY A 57 8.22 -1.25 -14.87
C GLY A 57 8.20 0.12 -14.15
N VAL A 58 7.40 1.08 -14.58
CA VAL A 58 7.31 2.42 -13.98
C VAL A 58 6.29 2.43 -12.85
N ARG A 59 6.69 2.83 -11.63
CA ARG A 59 5.78 3.08 -10.51
C ARG A 59 4.90 4.27 -10.83
N ILE A 60 3.59 4.03 -10.84
CA ILE A 60 2.64 5.08 -11.20
C ILE A 60 2.22 5.88 -9.96
N ASN A 61 1.95 7.16 -10.19
CA ASN A 61 1.23 8.01 -9.26
C ASN A 61 -0.19 8.28 -9.78
N ALA A 62 -1.12 8.49 -8.88
CA ALA A 62 -2.53 8.71 -9.22
C ALA A 62 -3.19 9.72 -8.28
N SER A 63 -4.23 10.37 -8.77
CA SER A 63 -5.20 11.05 -7.91
C SER A 63 -5.98 10.02 -7.08
N ALA A 64 -6.61 10.44 -5.98
CA ALA A 64 -7.43 9.52 -5.19
C ALA A 64 -8.62 8.97 -5.99
N ALA A 65 -9.18 9.77 -6.92
CA ALA A 65 -10.24 9.32 -7.80
C ALA A 65 -9.76 8.25 -8.78
N LEU A 66 -8.61 8.44 -9.42
CA LEU A 66 -8.02 7.42 -10.30
C LEU A 66 -7.62 6.17 -9.50
N GLN A 67 -6.99 6.33 -8.34
CA GLN A 67 -6.62 5.19 -7.49
C GLN A 67 -7.84 4.35 -7.08
N GLN A 68 -9.00 4.99 -6.84
CA GLN A 68 -10.22 4.23 -6.55
C GLN A 68 -10.68 3.42 -7.76
N GLN A 69 -10.64 3.99 -8.97
CA GLN A 69 -10.99 3.25 -10.18
C GLN A 69 -10.01 2.09 -10.45
N ILE A 70 -8.72 2.29 -10.17
CA ILE A 70 -7.71 1.23 -10.23
C ILE A 70 -8.00 0.15 -9.17
N ALA A 71 -8.33 0.54 -7.95
CA ALA A 71 -8.68 -0.41 -6.89
C ALA A 71 -9.88 -1.27 -7.26
N ASP A 72 -10.94 -0.66 -7.83
CA ASP A 72 -12.11 -1.38 -8.32
C ASP A 72 -11.73 -2.39 -9.42
N ALA A 73 -10.94 -1.96 -10.41
CA ALA A 73 -10.50 -2.80 -11.52
C ALA A 73 -9.66 -4.00 -11.07
N LEU A 74 -8.87 -3.85 -10.01
CA LEU A 74 -7.98 -4.89 -9.47
C LEU A 74 -8.59 -5.69 -8.31
N GLY A 75 -9.84 -5.43 -7.90
CA GLY A 75 -10.44 -6.07 -6.73
C GLY A 75 -9.71 -5.74 -5.43
N CYS A 76 -9.28 -4.49 -5.26
CA CYS A 76 -8.50 -4.00 -4.14
C CYS A 76 -9.23 -2.88 -3.38
N VAL A 77 -8.65 -2.46 -2.25
CA VAL A 77 -9.11 -1.38 -1.38
C VAL A 77 -7.92 -0.47 -1.06
N PHE A 78 -8.18 0.78 -0.74
CA PHE A 78 -7.15 1.69 -0.21
C PHE A 78 -6.60 1.20 1.12
N LEU A 79 -5.37 1.55 1.42
CA LEU A 79 -4.85 1.44 2.77
C LEU A 79 -5.63 2.37 3.72
N THR A 80 -5.64 2.04 5.00
CA THR A 80 -5.86 3.00 6.08
C THR A 80 -4.51 3.45 6.64
N PRO A 81 -4.42 4.48 7.49
CA PRO A 81 -3.18 4.80 8.18
C PRO A 81 -2.61 3.61 8.96
N ARG A 82 -3.48 2.78 9.60
CA ARG A 82 -3.04 1.55 10.28
C ARG A 82 -2.42 0.54 9.32
N LEU A 83 -3.05 0.27 8.19
CA LEU A 83 -2.51 -0.64 7.19
C LEU A 83 -1.19 -0.12 6.60
N ALA A 84 -1.07 1.20 6.38
CA ALA A 84 0.19 1.82 5.94
C ALA A 84 1.31 1.63 6.98
N ASP A 85 1.02 1.82 8.26
CA ASP A 85 1.95 1.53 9.35
C ASP A 85 2.35 0.05 9.39
N LEU A 86 1.40 -0.86 9.18
CA LEU A 86 1.66 -2.30 9.13
C LEU A 86 2.51 -2.71 7.91
N VAL A 87 2.31 -2.08 6.76
CA VAL A 87 3.19 -2.22 5.59
C VAL A 87 4.62 -1.85 5.98
N PHE A 88 4.82 -0.70 6.61
CA PHE A 88 6.14 -0.28 7.08
C PHE A 88 6.71 -1.23 8.15
N ALA A 89 5.90 -1.72 9.08
CA ALA A 89 6.34 -2.66 10.11
C ALA A 89 6.82 -4.01 9.54
N ASN A 90 6.21 -4.46 8.43
CA ASN A 90 6.50 -5.74 7.79
C ASN A 90 7.44 -5.62 6.57
N ARG A 91 8.03 -4.46 6.35
CA ARG A 91 8.95 -4.24 5.24
C ARG A 91 10.19 -5.13 5.32
N SER A 92 10.62 -5.62 4.17
CA SER A 92 11.89 -6.33 3.97
C SER A 92 13.00 -5.36 3.57
N VAL A 93 12.64 -4.27 2.90
CA VAL A 93 13.55 -3.22 2.44
C VAL A 93 13.04 -1.87 2.87
N THR A 94 13.91 -1.07 3.51
CA THR A 94 13.63 0.32 3.86
C THR A 94 14.37 1.24 2.92
N LEU A 95 13.64 2.09 2.20
CA LEU A 95 14.23 3.19 1.44
C LEU A 95 14.16 4.48 2.26
N PRO A 96 15.14 5.38 2.12
CA PRO A 96 14.98 6.71 2.67
C PRO A 96 13.88 7.46 1.92
N PRO A 97 13.08 8.32 2.56
CA PRO A 97 12.19 9.23 1.85
C PRO A 97 12.94 10.05 0.81
N MET A 98 12.38 10.19 -0.39
CA MET A 98 13.05 10.87 -1.52
C MET A 98 12.22 12.07 -2.03
N PRO A 99 11.99 13.09 -1.18
CA PRO A 99 11.23 14.27 -1.58
C PRO A 99 11.93 15.03 -2.70
N ARG A 100 11.13 15.70 -3.53
CA ARG A 100 11.58 16.60 -4.59
C ARG A 100 10.59 17.78 -4.70
N PRO A 101 10.88 18.83 -5.47
CA PRO A 101 9.91 19.86 -5.76
C PRO A 101 8.62 19.30 -6.36
N ILE A 102 7.47 19.85 -5.96
CA ILE A 102 6.14 19.37 -6.39
C ILE A 102 6.02 19.48 -7.91
N THR A 103 5.62 18.38 -8.54
CA THR A 103 5.39 18.29 -9.98
C THR A 103 4.43 17.13 -10.27
N SER A 104 3.62 17.28 -11.29
CA SER A 104 2.59 16.32 -11.71
C SER A 104 2.80 15.80 -13.14
N SER A 105 3.91 16.13 -13.79
CA SER A 105 4.16 15.67 -15.16
C SER A 105 4.49 14.18 -15.21
N THR A 106 4.13 13.53 -16.31
CA THR A 106 4.46 12.12 -16.59
C THR A 106 5.97 11.89 -16.59
N ALA A 107 6.76 12.81 -17.15
CA ALA A 107 8.22 12.72 -17.11
C ALA A 107 8.76 12.72 -15.66
N ALA A 108 8.21 13.56 -14.79
CA ALA A 108 8.61 13.59 -13.38
C ALA A 108 8.21 12.34 -12.61
N MET A 109 7.08 11.71 -12.96
CA MET A 109 6.67 10.42 -12.42
C MET A 109 7.67 9.33 -12.81
N ILE A 110 8.04 9.25 -14.08
CA ILE A 110 9.02 8.27 -14.60
C ILE A 110 10.38 8.48 -13.91
N GLU A 111 10.87 9.73 -13.87
CA GLU A 111 12.14 10.07 -13.21
C GLU A 111 12.14 9.70 -11.71
N GLN A 112 11.04 9.92 -11.01
CA GLN A 112 10.91 9.51 -9.60
C GLN A 112 10.90 7.99 -9.47
N SER A 113 10.19 7.28 -10.36
CA SER A 113 10.18 5.82 -10.40
C SER A 113 11.58 5.24 -10.61
N ASP A 114 12.34 5.81 -11.55
CA ASP A 114 13.73 5.39 -11.82
C ASP A 114 14.64 5.63 -10.62
N LYS A 115 14.51 6.80 -9.97
CA LYS A 115 15.27 7.14 -8.76
C LYS A 115 14.98 6.16 -7.63
N VAL A 116 13.71 5.83 -7.40
CA VAL A 116 13.30 4.83 -6.39
C VAL A 116 13.81 3.46 -6.79
N GLY A 117 13.64 3.06 -8.06
CA GLY A 117 14.11 1.78 -8.59
C GLY A 117 15.61 1.57 -8.41
N ALA A 118 16.41 2.62 -8.65
CA ALA A 118 17.86 2.58 -8.45
C ALA A 118 18.28 2.42 -6.98
N ALA A 119 17.41 2.79 -6.04
CA ALA A 119 17.66 2.64 -4.60
C ALA A 119 17.22 1.29 -4.03
N VAL A 120 16.40 0.53 -4.76
CA VAL A 120 16.01 -0.84 -4.37
C VAL A 120 17.20 -1.78 -4.58
N PRO A 121 17.66 -2.52 -3.55
CA PRO A 121 18.78 -3.45 -3.70
C PRO A 121 18.49 -4.52 -4.76
N PRO A 122 19.47 -4.91 -5.58
CA PRO A 122 19.31 -6.02 -6.52
C PRO A 122 18.88 -7.31 -5.81
N GLY A 123 17.86 -7.98 -6.33
CA GLY A 123 17.32 -9.21 -5.74
C GLY A 123 16.46 -8.99 -4.49
N ALA A 124 16.11 -7.76 -4.17
CA ALA A 124 15.16 -7.46 -3.09
C ALA A 124 13.84 -8.22 -3.30
N SER A 125 13.29 -8.75 -2.22
CA SER A 125 12.02 -9.46 -2.19
C SER A 125 11.20 -9.04 -0.97
N GLY A 126 9.90 -9.29 -1.00
CA GLY A 126 8.98 -8.86 0.04
C GLY A 126 8.63 -7.37 -0.06
N ILE A 127 8.17 -6.77 1.04
CA ILE A 127 7.71 -5.39 1.06
C ILE A 127 8.87 -4.42 1.01
N VAL A 128 8.86 -3.56 0.00
CA VAL A 128 9.74 -2.38 -0.10
C VAL A 128 8.96 -1.15 0.40
N ASP A 129 9.53 -0.39 1.32
CA ASP A 129 9.00 0.89 1.83
C ASP A 129 10.21 1.78 2.21
N THR A 130 10.21 3.02 2.06
CA THR A 130 9.28 4.13 1.93
C THR A 130 9.42 4.78 0.54
N GLU A 131 8.54 4.49 -0.39
CA GLU A 131 8.67 4.95 -1.78
C GLU A 131 7.90 6.25 -2.05
N GLY A 132 6.89 6.58 -1.23
CA GLY A 132 6.05 7.77 -1.40
C GLY A 132 4.99 7.94 -0.32
N LYS A 133 3.94 8.69 -0.65
CA LYS A 133 2.72 8.85 0.15
C LYS A 133 1.60 8.02 -0.45
N TYR A 134 0.69 7.60 0.41
CA TYR A 134 -0.50 6.84 0.03
C TYR A 134 -1.75 7.70 0.16
N TRP A 135 -2.71 7.56 -0.75
CA TRP A 135 -4.07 7.90 -0.45
C TRP A 135 -4.64 6.86 0.51
N VAL A 136 -5.27 7.31 1.59
CA VAL A 136 -5.75 6.44 2.66
C VAL A 136 -7.22 6.71 2.98
N LEU A 137 -7.92 5.67 3.45
CA LEU A 137 -9.27 5.82 3.99
C LEU A 137 -9.20 6.22 5.46
N VAL A 138 -9.89 7.30 5.80
CA VAL A 138 -10.08 7.80 7.16
C VAL A 138 -11.54 8.20 7.37
N LYS A 139 -12.00 8.12 8.62
CA LYS A 139 -13.40 8.35 8.97
C LYS A 139 -13.93 9.75 8.57
N SER A 140 -13.04 10.76 8.64
CA SER A 140 -13.41 12.15 8.32
C SER A 140 -13.82 12.36 6.85
N LEU A 141 -13.37 11.52 5.91
CA LEU A 141 -13.76 11.61 4.50
C LEU A 141 -15.26 11.37 4.28
N PHE A 142 -15.91 10.66 5.18
CA PHE A 142 -17.33 10.31 5.07
C PHE A 142 -18.28 11.37 5.64
N SER A 143 -17.75 12.49 6.18
CA SER A 143 -18.57 13.62 6.59
C SER A 143 -19.21 14.33 5.38
N ALA A 144 -20.39 14.94 5.59
CA ALA A 144 -21.08 15.66 4.52
C ALA A 144 -20.22 16.79 3.91
N SER A 145 -19.46 17.51 4.75
CA SER A 145 -18.57 18.59 4.29
C SER A 145 -17.37 18.07 3.48
N ALA A 146 -16.77 16.94 3.89
CA ALA A 146 -15.67 16.34 3.16
C ALA A 146 -16.12 15.81 1.79
N LYS A 147 -17.28 15.16 1.73
CA LYS A 147 -17.91 14.71 0.48
C LYS A 147 -18.21 15.89 -0.44
N ALA A 148 -18.91 16.92 0.05
CA ALA A 148 -19.22 18.11 -0.76
C ALA A 148 -17.96 18.80 -1.32
N ALA A 149 -16.85 18.77 -0.58
CA ALA A 149 -15.56 19.31 -1.00
C ALA A 149 -14.68 18.28 -1.75
N ARG A 150 -15.18 17.06 -2.01
CA ARG A 150 -14.47 15.96 -2.64
C ARG A 150 -13.09 15.73 -2.03
N LYS A 151 -13.00 15.70 -0.70
CA LYS A 151 -11.73 15.56 0.01
C LYS A 151 -11.13 14.17 -0.16
N ALA A 152 -9.80 14.12 -0.22
CA ALA A 152 -9.01 12.92 -0.12
C ALA A 152 -8.01 13.05 1.03
N ALA A 153 -7.63 11.92 1.63
CA ALA A 153 -6.66 11.87 2.72
C ALA A 153 -5.36 11.23 2.24
N ASN A 154 -4.23 11.87 2.54
CA ASN A 154 -2.91 11.31 2.28
C ASN A 154 -2.15 11.05 3.59
N TYR A 155 -1.22 10.07 3.53
CA TYR A 155 -0.40 9.63 4.66
C TYR A 155 0.83 8.88 4.17
N GLY A 156 2.00 9.05 4.83
CA GLY A 156 3.14 8.22 4.50
C GLY A 156 4.50 8.90 4.55
N TRP A 157 5.44 8.30 3.83
CA TRP A 157 6.87 8.55 3.95
C TRP A 157 7.37 8.31 5.36
N HIS A 158 7.25 7.06 5.77
CA HIS A 158 7.68 6.56 7.07
C HIS A 158 9.21 6.63 7.20
N PHE A 159 9.69 6.93 8.40
CA PHE A 159 11.10 6.85 8.75
C PHE A 159 11.28 6.61 10.25
N GLU A 160 12.42 6.06 10.64
CA GLU A 160 12.80 5.89 12.03
C GLU A 160 13.60 7.10 12.52
N GLY A 161 13.52 7.40 13.82
CA GLY A 161 14.21 8.50 14.43
C GLY A 161 13.39 9.78 14.59
N SER A 162 14.04 10.88 14.99
CA SER A 162 13.36 12.12 15.37
C SER A 162 13.16 13.10 14.20
N SER A 163 13.96 12.97 13.14
CA SER A 163 13.88 13.81 11.94
C SER A 163 14.55 13.13 10.74
N PHE A 164 14.16 13.52 9.55
CA PHE A 164 14.77 13.13 8.29
C PHE A 164 15.10 14.39 7.48
N GLN A 165 16.37 14.61 7.14
CA GLN A 165 16.86 15.79 6.39
C GLN A 165 16.33 17.14 6.95
N GLY A 166 16.31 17.28 8.28
CA GLY A 166 15.77 18.47 8.95
C GLY A 166 14.26 18.54 9.11
N LEU A 167 13.51 17.62 8.49
CA LEU A 167 12.06 17.51 8.65
C LEU A 167 11.75 16.68 9.90
N LYS A 168 11.03 17.26 10.87
CA LYS A 168 10.68 16.56 12.12
C LYS A 168 9.69 15.41 11.90
N GLY A 169 8.85 15.47 10.87
CA GLY A 169 7.76 14.55 10.64
C GLY A 169 6.76 14.50 11.80
N GLU A 170 5.70 13.77 11.59
CA GLU A 170 4.68 13.50 12.61
C GLU A 170 4.80 12.06 13.13
N PRO A 171 4.46 11.78 14.40
CA PRO A 171 4.39 10.40 14.89
C PRO A 171 3.40 9.58 14.03
N THR A 172 3.73 8.31 13.81
CA THR A 172 2.76 7.37 13.20
C THR A 172 1.61 7.09 14.16
N VAL A 173 0.51 6.56 13.61
CA VAL A 173 -0.70 6.25 14.40
C VAL A 173 -0.46 5.04 15.31
N SER A 174 0.44 4.10 14.94
CA SER A 174 0.56 2.81 15.63
C SER A 174 1.98 2.31 15.89
N LEU A 175 3.01 2.99 15.40
CA LEU A 175 4.40 2.51 15.54
C LEU A 175 5.24 3.45 16.41
N PRO A 176 5.48 3.11 17.69
CA PRO A 176 6.35 3.91 18.55
C PRO A 176 7.74 4.08 17.94
N GLY A 177 8.27 5.32 17.95
CA GLY A 177 9.59 5.64 17.40
C GLY A 177 9.65 5.80 15.87
N VAL A 178 8.57 5.53 15.17
CA VAL A 178 8.42 5.77 13.73
C VAL A 178 7.67 7.08 13.50
N ARG A 179 8.09 7.81 12.50
CA ARG A 179 7.48 9.07 12.07
C ARG A 179 7.16 9.01 10.58
N VAL A 180 6.32 9.94 10.15
CA VAL A 180 5.99 10.14 8.73
C VAL A 180 6.26 11.60 8.36
N ILE A 181 6.78 11.85 7.16
CA ILE A 181 6.90 13.22 6.64
C ILE A 181 5.50 13.79 6.40
N GLN A 182 4.58 12.96 5.90
CA GLN A 182 3.20 13.34 5.69
C GLN A 182 2.30 12.65 6.72
N GLY A 183 1.91 13.38 7.77
CA GLY A 183 0.83 12.97 8.67
C GLY A 183 -0.51 12.90 7.94
N VAL A 184 -1.52 12.31 8.58
CA VAL A 184 -2.87 12.24 7.99
C VAL A 184 -3.38 13.64 7.66
N GLY A 185 -3.56 13.92 6.37
CA GLY A 185 -3.99 15.23 5.88
C GLY A 185 -5.13 15.12 4.88
N THR A 186 -6.15 16.00 5.03
CA THR A 186 -7.29 16.09 4.12
C THR A 186 -7.35 17.44 3.40
N VAL A 187 -6.19 18.04 3.14
CA VAL A 187 -6.11 19.36 2.47
C VAL A 187 -6.51 19.24 1.00
N HIS A 188 -6.08 18.19 0.35
CA HIS A 188 -6.31 17.97 -1.08
C HIS A 188 -7.73 17.47 -1.38
N ASN A 189 -8.17 17.70 -2.61
CA ASN A 189 -9.33 17.04 -3.19
C ASN A 189 -8.91 15.71 -3.87
N ASP A 190 -9.89 14.95 -4.30
CA ASP A 190 -9.70 13.64 -4.91
C ASP A 190 -9.09 13.66 -6.32
N GLN A 191 -8.94 14.85 -6.93
CA GLN A 191 -8.32 15.04 -8.24
C GLN A 191 -6.84 15.45 -8.15
N HIS A 192 -6.35 15.74 -6.93
CA HIS A 192 -4.96 16.15 -6.76
C HIS A 192 -4.01 14.97 -7.01
N THR A 193 -2.94 15.25 -7.73
CA THR A 193 -1.81 14.33 -7.93
C THR A 193 -0.50 15.10 -7.93
N ASP A 194 0.54 14.51 -7.33
CA ASP A 194 1.93 14.88 -7.51
C ASP A 194 2.82 13.62 -7.60
N TYR A 195 4.09 13.80 -7.83
CA TYR A 195 5.07 12.71 -7.99
C TYR A 195 5.11 11.72 -6.82
N SER A 196 4.56 12.04 -5.69
CA SER A 196 4.68 11.28 -4.45
C SER A 196 3.43 10.48 -4.06
N GLN A 197 2.28 10.70 -4.70
CA GLN A 197 1.07 9.90 -4.46
C GLN A 197 1.12 8.59 -5.23
N ILE A 198 1.86 7.63 -4.71
CA ILE A 198 2.02 6.30 -5.29
C ILE A 198 0.82 5.40 -5.03
N VAL A 199 0.54 4.50 -5.96
CA VAL A 199 -0.58 3.56 -5.86
C VAL A 199 -0.14 2.30 -5.13
N ARG A 200 -0.47 2.18 -3.84
CA ARG A 200 -0.33 0.96 -3.07
C ARG A 200 -1.68 0.58 -2.49
N LEU A 201 -2.09 -0.65 -2.74
CA LEU A 201 -3.41 -1.15 -2.40
C LEU A 201 -3.32 -2.43 -1.55
N VAL A 202 -4.43 -2.81 -0.98
CA VAL A 202 -4.63 -4.09 -0.29
C VAL A 202 -5.73 -4.87 -0.99
N SER A 203 -5.55 -6.19 -1.13
CA SER A 203 -6.58 -7.07 -1.70
C SER A 203 -7.89 -6.93 -0.95
N ARG A 204 -8.99 -6.90 -1.67
CA ARG A 204 -10.34 -6.95 -1.08
C ARG A 204 -10.61 -8.27 -0.38
N THR A 205 -10.00 -9.36 -0.86
CA THR A 205 -10.05 -10.66 -0.18
C THR A 205 -9.01 -10.72 0.92
N CYS A 206 -9.44 -11.04 2.14
CA CYS A 206 -8.59 -11.25 3.32
C CYS A 206 -9.05 -12.49 4.10
N GLU A 207 -8.33 -12.84 5.15
CA GLU A 207 -8.70 -13.92 6.06
C GLU A 207 -8.79 -13.37 7.49
N VAL A 208 -9.84 -13.72 8.22
CA VAL A 208 -9.97 -13.43 9.64
C VAL A 208 -10.37 -14.72 10.38
N ASP A 209 -9.59 -15.09 11.38
CA ASP A 209 -9.78 -16.31 12.18
C ASP A 209 -9.88 -17.59 11.33
N GLY A 210 -9.09 -17.66 10.26
CA GLY A 210 -9.06 -18.79 9.33
C GLY A 210 -10.24 -18.80 8.33
N GLN A 211 -11.04 -17.74 8.27
CA GLN A 211 -12.16 -17.61 7.35
C GLN A 211 -11.91 -16.49 6.35
N GLN A 212 -12.16 -16.78 5.07
CA GLN A 212 -12.12 -15.76 4.03
C GLN A 212 -13.21 -14.70 4.25
N ARG A 213 -12.82 -13.42 4.14
CA ARG A 213 -13.68 -12.26 4.33
C ARG A 213 -13.47 -11.25 3.20
N ASP A 214 -14.48 -10.41 3.00
CA ASP A 214 -14.33 -9.15 2.26
C ASP A 214 -13.75 -8.08 3.19
N LEU A 215 -12.66 -7.45 2.80
CA LEU A 215 -12.05 -6.36 3.57
C LEU A 215 -13.00 -5.17 3.76
N ALA A 216 -13.91 -4.94 2.83
CA ALA A 216 -14.95 -3.93 2.97
C ALA A 216 -15.83 -4.19 4.22
N ASP A 217 -16.19 -5.45 4.45
CA ASP A 217 -16.96 -5.84 5.64
C ASP A 217 -16.11 -5.67 6.90
N VAL A 218 -14.85 -6.08 6.87
CA VAL A 218 -13.90 -5.92 8.01
C VAL A 218 -13.74 -4.46 8.39
N LEU A 219 -13.62 -3.53 7.41
CA LEU A 219 -13.47 -2.10 7.67
C LEU A 219 -14.71 -1.47 8.32
N MET A 220 -15.89 -2.00 8.07
CA MET A 220 -17.16 -1.47 8.57
C MET A 220 -17.67 -2.20 9.82
N ASP A 221 -17.13 -3.35 10.16
CA ASP A 221 -17.51 -4.14 11.33
C ASP A 221 -16.86 -3.57 12.61
N PRO A 222 -17.65 -3.26 13.67
CA PRO A 222 -17.10 -2.69 14.91
C PRO A 222 -16.10 -3.59 15.63
N ASP A 223 -16.23 -4.91 15.50
CA ASP A 223 -15.40 -5.91 16.17
C ASP A 223 -14.09 -6.14 15.40
N LEU A 224 -14.17 -6.17 14.07
CA LEU A 224 -13.05 -6.51 13.18
C LEU A 224 -12.25 -5.28 12.71
N ALA A 225 -12.87 -4.10 12.64
CA ALA A 225 -12.21 -2.87 12.20
C ALA A 225 -10.90 -2.57 12.94
N PRO A 226 -10.73 -2.88 14.25
CA PRO A 226 -9.44 -2.71 14.93
C PRO A 226 -8.27 -3.47 14.32
N LEU A 227 -8.50 -4.48 13.50
CA LEU A 227 -7.43 -5.14 12.73
C LEU A 227 -6.80 -4.17 11.70
N VAL A 228 -7.59 -3.31 11.09
CA VAL A 228 -7.21 -2.51 9.91
C VAL A 228 -7.39 -1.00 10.06
N SER A 229 -7.98 -0.53 11.15
CA SER A 229 -8.26 0.90 11.40
C SER A 229 -8.08 1.25 12.87
N HIS A 230 -7.46 2.40 13.17
CA HIS A 230 -7.39 2.95 14.54
C HIS A 230 -8.61 3.78 14.91
N GLU A 231 -9.38 4.18 13.92
CA GLU A 231 -10.56 5.02 14.13
C GLU A 231 -11.81 4.18 14.44
N GLY A 232 -11.65 2.85 14.59
CA GLY A 232 -12.75 1.88 14.64
C GLY A 232 -13.41 1.72 13.27
N PRO A 233 -14.70 1.32 13.21
CA PRO A 233 -15.37 1.05 11.95
C PRO A 233 -15.49 2.33 11.11
N LEU A 234 -15.18 2.20 9.83
CA LEU A 234 -15.34 3.26 8.85
C LEU A 234 -16.79 3.25 8.32
N PRO A 235 -17.36 4.42 7.97
CA PRO A 235 -18.70 4.50 7.37
C PRO A 235 -18.77 3.96 5.93
N GLY A 236 -17.65 3.58 5.36
CA GLY A 236 -17.51 3.03 4.01
C GLY A 236 -16.09 2.58 3.73
N TRP A 237 -15.90 1.90 2.62
CA TRP A 237 -14.63 1.27 2.22
C TRP A 237 -14.05 1.83 0.91
N ARG A 238 -14.68 2.85 0.34
CA ARG A 238 -14.27 3.50 -0.92
C ARG A 238 -14.03 4.99 -0.70
N GLN A 239 -13.17 5.58 -1.54
CA GLN A 239 -13.11 7.04 -1.68
C GLN A 239 -14.51 7.54 -2.02
N PRO A 240 -15.10 8.43 -1.20
CA PRO A 240 -16.45 8.93 -1.43
C PRO A 240 -16.60 9.61 -2.80
N ASP A 241 -17.79 9.47 -3.39
CA ASP A 241 -18.23 10.16 -4.61
C ASP A 241 -17.42 9.83 -5.89
N VAL A 242 -16.63 8.75 -5.85
CA VAL A 242 -15.98 8.22 -7.06
C VAL A 242 -16.85 7.11 -7.67
N THR A 243 -17.18 7.27 -8.95
CA THR A 243 -17.95 6.27 -9.70
C THR A 243 -17.19 4.96 -9.78
N GLU A 244 -17.89 3.84 -9.54
CA GLU A 244 -17.29 2.51 -9.60
C GLU A 244 -16.87 2.15 -11.02
N ALA A 245 -15.63 1.71 -11.17
CA ALA A 245 -15.14 1.15 -12.43
C ALA A 245 -15.55 -0.32 -12.53
N PRO A 246 -15.91 -0.84 -13.72
CA PRO A 246 -16.18 -2.26 -13.87
C PRO A 246 -14.93 -3.09 -13.55
N PRO A 247 -15.06 -4.20 -12.80
CA PRO A 247 -13.92 -5.07 -12.47
C PRO A 247 -13.38 -5.73 -13.74
N THR A 248 -12.08 -5.76 -13.90
CA THR A 248 -11.42 -6.32 -15.08
C THR A 248 -10.50 -7.49 -14.74
N THR A 249 -9.86 -7.44 -13.57
CA THR A 249 -8.92 -8.48 -13.15
C THR A 249 -8.92 -8.57 -11.62
N THR A 250 -8.99 -9.81 -11.09
CA THR A 250 -8.80 -10.04 -9.65
C THR A 250 -7.33 -10.40 -9.42
N VAL A 251 -6.63 -9.64 -8.62
CA VAL A 251 -5.29 -9.99 -8.16
C VAL A 251 -5.44 -11.07 -7.09
N THR A 252 -5.09 -12.31 -7.41
CA THR A 252 -5.21 -13.45 -6.50
C THR A 252 -3.92 -13.64 -5.71
N PRO A 253 -3.98 -13.84 -4.38
CA PRO A 253 -2.79 -14.15 -3.57
C PRO A 253 -2.17 -15.50 -3.99
N GLY A 254 -0.88 -15.48 -4.35
CA GLY A 254 0.01 -16.63 -4.35
C GLY A 254 -0.47 -17.88 -5.09
N GLY A 255 -0.65 -17.82 -6.40
CA GLY A 255 -0.74 -19.00 -7.25
C GLY A 255 0.60 -19.25 -7.94
N GLY A 256 1.39 -20.22 -7.47
CA GLY A 256 2.44 -20.82 -8.29
C GLY A 256 1.79 -21.37 -9.56
N GLU A 257 2.52 -21.28 -10.64
CA GLU A 257 2.21 -21.69 -12.00
C GLU A 257 1.54 -23.07 -12.05
N GLU A 258 0.19 -23.12 -12.16
CA GLU A 258 -0.51 -24.31 -12.56
C GLU A 258 -0.84 -24.23 -14.07
N THR A 259 -0.17 -25.07 -14.82
CA THR A 259 -0.44 -25.35 -16.24
C THR A 259 -1.89 -25.76 -16.41
N PRO A 260 -2.66 -25.27 -17.39
CA PRO A 260 -4.04 -25.67 -17.60
C PRO A 260 -4.11 -27.10 -18.14
N THR A 261 -4.45 -28.04 -17.25
CA THR A 261 -4.82 -29.40 -17.67
C THR A 261 -6.30 -29.42 -18.02
N THR A 262 -6.58 -29.49 -19.30
CA THR A 262 -7.91 -29.75 -19.87
C THR A 262 -8.36 -31.13 -19.46
N THR A 263 -9.41 -31.29 -18.64
CA THR A 263 -10.12 -32.52 -18.45
C THR A 263 -11.64 -32.30 -18.48
N ALA A 264 -12.27 -33.05 -19.36
CA ALA A 264 -13.69 -33.10 -19.57
C ALA A 264 -14.43 -33.81 -18.40
N PRO A 265 -15.76 -33.65 -18.25
CA PRO A 265 -16.49 -34.05 -17.06
C PRO A 265 -16.81 -35.56 -17.04
N ALA A 266 -16.65 -36.18 -15.88
CA ALA A 266 -17.23 -37.51 -15.61
C ALA A 266 -17.94 -37.52 -14.26
N SER A 267 -19.06 -38.20 -14.29
CA SER A 267 -20.17 -38.35 -13.37
C SER A 267 -19.90 -39.04 -12.04
N SER A 268 -20.67 -38.63 -11.06
CA SER A 268 -21.34 -39.40 -9.97
C SER A 268 -20.59 -40.46 -9.13
N GLY A 269 -20.71 -40.35 -7.81
CA GLY A 269 -20.75 -41.53 -6.93
C GLY A 269 -20.07 -41.39 -5.57
N GLY A 270 -20.84 -41.14 -4.56
CA GLY A 270 -20.99 -41.82 -3.30
C GLY A 270 -19.86 -41.98 -2.24
N SER A 271 -20.26 -41.64 -1.03
CA SER A 271 -19.97 -42.23 0.29
C SER A 271 -18.68 -41.94 1.06
N SER A 272 -18.90 -41.22 2.14
CA SER A 272 -18.40 -41.39 3.55
C SER A 272 -17.10 -42.14 3.80
N LEU A 273 -16.19 -41.50 4.55
CA LEU A 273 -15.65 -42.05 5.80
C LEU A 273 -14.79 -41.03 6.56
N ALA A 274 -15.15 -40.83 7.81
CA ALA A 274 -14.41 -40.04 8.77
C ALA A 274 -13.12 -40.76 9.21
N ARG A 275 -12.02 -40.01 9.43
CA ARG A 275 -11.00 -40.41 10.42
C ARG A 275 -10.28 -39.20 11.01
N LYS A 276 -10.31 -39.19 12.34
CA LYS A 276 -9.53 -38.33 13.25
C LYS A 276 -8.03 -38.53 13.06
N ALA A 277 -7.26 -37.49 13.21
CA ALA A 277 -5.98 -37.57 13.91
C ALA A 277 -5.61 -36.18 14.45
N ALA A 278 -5.38 -36.13 15.73
CA ALA A 278 -4.94 -34.98 16.51
C ALA A 278 -3.39 -34.92 16.53
N GLY A 279 -2.85 -33.73 16.80
CA GLY A 279 -1.56 -33.57 17.46
C GLY A 279 -0.48 -32.87 16.60
N GLY A 280 -0.08 -31.68 17.04
CA GLY A 280 1.16 -31.05 16.60
C GLY A 280 1.17 -29.52 16.61
N VAL A 281 0.83 -28.92 17.76
CA VAL A 281 1.08 -27.51 18.02
C VAL A 281 2.05 -27.39 19.18
N ALA A 282 3.23 -26.87 18.92
CA ALA A 282 4.12 -26.14 19.81
C ALA A 282 5.59 -26.44 19.46
N LEU A 283 6.23 -25.55 18.68
CA LEU A 283 7.70 -25.32 18.75
C LEU A 283 8.23 -24.23 17.79
N PHE A 284 7.42 -23.33 17.25
CA PHE A 284 7.93 -22.31 16.32
C PHE A 284 7.99 -20.87 16.85
N SER A 285 7.46 -20.60 18.05
CA SER A 285 7.43 -19.21 18.57
C SER A 285 8.71 -18.72 19.26
N ALA A 286 9.63 -19.60 19.61
CA ALA A 286 10.84 -19.23 20.37
C ALA A 286 12.03 -18.80 19.49
N LEU A 287 12.09 -19.17 18.22
CA LEU A 287 13.21 -18.80 17.33
C LEU A 287 13.09 -17.42 16.71
N PHE A 288 11.88 -16.86 16.62
CA PHE A 288 11.66 -15.57 15.98
C PHE A 288 12.08 -14.37 16.85
N LEU A 289 12.08 -14.51 18.17
CA LEU A 289 12.48 -13.45 19.09
C LEU A 289 14.01 -13.32 19.26
N LEU A 290 14.77 -14.40 19.05
CA LEU A 290 16.24 -14.35 19.12
C LEU A 290 16.87 -13.72 17.87
N GLY A 291 16.28 -13.87 16.69
CA GLY A 291 16.78 -13.28 15.44
C GLY A 291 16.71 -11.75 15.41
N ARG A 292 15.70 -11.16 16.05
CA ARG A 292 15.53 -9.68 16.12
C ARG A 292 16.50 -9.00 17.09
N ALA A 293 16.97 -9.70 18.12
CA ALA A 293 17.96 -9.14 19.06
C ALA A 293 19.38 -9.11 18.48
N LEU A 294 19.73 -10.08 17.63
CA LEU A 294 21.07 -10.16 17.03
C LEU A 294 21.26 -9.16 15.87
N ALA A 295 20.20 -8.86 15.11
CA ALA A 295 20.23 -7.88 14.03
C ALA A 295 20.40 -6.43 14.53
N ARG A 296 19.94 -6.13 15.76
CA ARG A 296 20.12 -4.80 16.38
C ARG A 296 21.55 -4.57 16.89
N LEU A 297 22.28 -5.63 17.24
CA LEU A 297 23.67 -5.52 17.75
C LEU A 297 24.72 -5.39 16.65
N LEU A 298 24.38 -5.70 15.39
CA LEU A 298 25.31 -5.61 14.25
C LEU A 298 25.08 -4.36 13.38
N GLY A 299 24.00 -3.59 13.62
CA GLY A 299 23.67 -2.37 12.86
C GLY A 299 24.41 -1.11 13.31
N ASP A 300 25.01 -1.09 14.49
CA ASP A 300 25.60 0.13 15.06
C ASP A 300 27.10 0.36 14.71
N LEU A 301 27.69 -0.42 13.82
CA LEU A 301 29.14 -0.40 13.59
C LEU A 301 29.60 0.12 12.21
N CYS A 302 28.75 0.58 11.33
CA CYS A 302 29.19 1.18 10.07
C CYS A 302 28.29 2.29 9.58
N TRP A 303 28.54 3.52 9.96
CA TRP A 303 28.40 4.66 9.04
C TRP A 303 28.90 5.98 9.66
N THR A 304 30.19 6.29 9.42
CA THR A 304 30.71 7.66 9.55
C THR A 304 31.10 8.14 8.14
N GLY A 305 30.17 8.79 7.47
CA GLY A 305 30.40 9.47 6.20
C GLY A 305 29.74 10.85 6.22
N ALA A 306 30.53 11.88 6.47
CA ALA A 306 30.07 13.26 6.43
C ALA A 306 29.73 13.67 5.00
N ILE A 307 28.50 14.16 4.77
CA ILE A 307 28.05 14.80 3.52
C ILE A 307 28.19 16.32 3.70
N PRO A 308 28.78 17.06 2.74
CA PRO A 308 28.96 18.51 2.86
C PRO A 308 27.63 19.27 2.76
N ALA A 309 27.49 20.25 3.67
CA ALA A 309 26.33 21.14 3.79
C ALA A 309 26.35 22.23 2.70
N SER A 310 25.90 21.95 1.48
CA SER A 310 25.76 22.99 0.45
C SER A 310 24.57 22.81 -0.51
N VAL A 311 23.48 22.15 -0.11
CA VAL A 311 22.21 22.17 -0.88
C VAL A 311 21.04 22.24 0.10
N VAL A 312 20.90 23.33 0.82
CA VAL A 312 19.65 23.65 1.54
C VAL A 312 19.50 25.17 1.53
N ASN A 313 18.80 25.67 0.56
CA ASN A 313 17.89 26.82 0.69
C ASN A 313 17.20 27.03 -0.64
N ASP A 314 15.89 26.69 -0.68
CA ASP A 314 14.85 27.52 -1.25
C ASP A 314 13.50 26.75 -1.26
N GLY A 315 12.55 27.26 -0.49
CA GLY A 315 11.15 27.15 -0.92
C GLY A 315 10.15 26.33 -0.13
N TYR A 316 10.29 26.13 1.18
CA TYR A 316 9.12 25.71 1.97
C TYR A 316 8.58 26.91 2.79
N LYS A 317 7.67 27.67 2.19
CA LYS A 317 6.79 28.59 2.94
C LYS A 317 5.53 27.80 3.32
N THR A 318 5.42 27.46 4.58
CA THR A 318 4.14 27.01 5.19
C THR A 318 3.23 28.23 5.28
N ASN A 319 2.18 28.26 4.47
CA ASN A 319 1.04 29.14 4.73
C ASN A 319 0.20 28.51 5.85
N LYS A 320 0.12 29.26 6.95
CA LYS A 320 -0.85 29.02 8.03
C LYS A 320 -2.26 29.32 7.54
#